data_9379f290de860530cd1d9afda2e5d7cb
#
_entry.id   9379f290de860530cd1d9afda2e5d7cb
#
_cell.length_a   1.000
_cell.length_b   1.000
_cell.length_c   1.000
_cell.angle_alpha   90.00
_cell.angle_beta   90.00
_cell.angle_gamma   90.00
#
_symmetry.space_group_name_H-M   'P 1'
#
loop_
_entity.id
_entity.type
_entity.pdbx_description
1 polymer ?
#
loop_
_entity_poly.entity_id
_entity_poly.type
_entity_poly.pdbx_seq_one_letter_code
_entity_poly.pdbx_strand_id
1 'polypeptide(L)'
;MRPLGRRTGFHTLDRWLYNAGVVLRPPRDTDLVLGVDLDGFLWARRRALPFVASLKGIIADELRNERGRVRALLAVQARWERRNVERADLVMVTSRYSAEVAQREYGVRPERLAVVPEPIDLEVWDDQFWRAPRRPRGAPVVLCVARMYPRKRIQDLLRAAGILRARIPDVQVRVVGRGPEWPMLSRLHAELGLGDAVALLGDLTRERLAEEYVNASVFCLPSVQEGFGIVFLEAMAAGLPVVACRIAAVPEVVLDGVTGLLSDPRDPGALAGLIERLIADPALARGLGREGRRRALGFTPRHVAERFLHAVHSSQDRLGQQARGG
;
A
#
# COMPACT_ATOMS: atom_id res chain seq x y z
N MET A 1 12.94 20.93 -7.97
CA MET A 1 13.33 19.72 -8.70
C MET A 1 13.14 19.94 -10.20
N ARG A 2 14.18 19.82 -11.04
CA ARG A 2 14.00 19.83 -12.51
C ARG A 2 13.77 18.39 -12.95
N PRO A 3 12.70 18.08 -13.68
CA PRO A 3 12.49 16.73 -14.22
C PRO A 3 13.57 16.42 -15.27
N LEU A 4 14.39 15.42 -15.00
CA LEU A 4 15.41 14.92 -15.91
C LEU A 4 14.76 13.89 -16.85
N GLY A 5 14.06 14.32 -17.90
CA GLY A 5 13.57 13.40 -18.93
C GLY A 5 12.36 13.94 -19.70
N ARG A 6 12.28 13.61 -20.99
CA ARG A 6 11.07 13.78 -21.81
C ARG A 6 10.11 12.64 -21.49
N ARG A 7 8.82 12.92 -21.31
CA ARG A 7 7.78 11.90 -21.22
C ARG A 7 7.48 11.36 -22.62
N THR A 8 7.78 10.09 -22.83
CA THR A 8 7.51 9.40 -24.11
C THR A 8 6.10 8.79 -24.15
N GLY A 9 5.39 8.75 -23.02
CA GLY A 9 4.13 8.05 -22.85
C GLY A 9 4.29 6.56 -22.51
N PHE A 10 5.51 6.02 -22.57
CA PHE A 10 5.82 4.65 -22.17
C PHE A 10 6.56 4.66 -20.81
N HIS A 11 5.83 4.38 -19.74
CA HIS A 11 6.32 4.48 -18.37
C HIS A 11 7.68 3.79 -18.14
N THR A 12 7.88 2.59 -18.69
CA THR A 12 9.13 1.82 -18.53
C THR A 12 10.30 2.49 -19.25
N LEU A 13 10.08 3.05 -20.44
CA LEU A 13 11.09 3.77 -21.22
C LEU A 13 11.46 5.09 -20.54
N ASP A 14 10.46 5.84 -20.08
CA ASP A 14 10.66 7.10 -19.37
C ASP A 14 11.49 6.88 -18.10
N ARG A 15 11.21 5.80 -17.36
CA ARG A 15 11.95 5.41 -16.17
C ARG A 15 13.41 5.04 -16.50
N TRP A 16 13.62 4.31 -17.59
CA TRP A 16 14.97 3.98 -18.06
C TRP A 16 15.77 5.22 -18.46
N LEU A 17 15.17 6.12 -19.25
CA LEU A 17 15.78 7.38 -19.66
C LEU A 17 16.12 8.29 -18.48
N TYR A 18 15.22 8.34 -17.49
CA TYR A 18 15.46 9.07 -16.24
C TYR A 18 16.69 8.53 -15.50
N ASN A 19 16.76 7.22 -15.28
CA ASN A 19 17.89 6.58 -14.63
C ASN A 19 19.20 6.77 -15.39
N ALA A 20 19.17 6.71 -16.72
CA ALA A 20 20.34 7.01 -17.56
C ALA A 20 20.77 8.48 -17.42
N GLY A 21 19.82 9.41 -17.38
CA GLY A 21 20.08 10.84 -17.18
C GLY A 21 20.78 11.13 -15.83
N VAL A 22 20.35 10.49 -14.76
CA VAL A 22 20.97 10.61 -13.42
C VAL A 22 22.42 10.11 -13.44
N VAL A 23 22.68 8.98 -14.12
CA VAL A 23 24.03 8.40 -14.22
C VAL A 23 24.97 9.25 -15.05
N LEU A 24 24.48 9.82 -16.16
CA LEU A 24 25.29 10.66 -17.07
C LEU A 24 25.59 12.04 -16.48
N ARG A 25 24.68 12.56 -15.65
CA ARG A 25 24.79 13.88 -15.02
C ARG A 25 24.53 13.76 -13.51
N PRO A 26 25.46 13.15 -12.76
CA PRO A 26 25.28 13.00 -11.34
C PRO A 26 25.13 14.37 -10.67
N PRO A 27 24.22 14.49 -9.71
CA PRO A 27 24.14 15.72 -8.91
C PRO A 27 25.46 15.97 -8.22
N ARG A 28 25.87 17.25 -8.14
CA ARG A 28 27.03 17.68 -7.36
C ARG A 28 26.64 17.74 -5.89
N ASP A 29 27.58 17.59 -5.00
CA ASP A 29 27.38 17.68 -3.53
C ASP A 29 26.35 16.65 -3.00
N THR A 30 26.57 15.40 -3.36
CA THR A 30 25.71 14.27 -2.99
C THR A 30 26.51 13.27 -2.15
N ASP A 31 26.02 12.98 -0.93
CA ASP A 31 26.65 12.04 -0.01
C ASP A 31 26.03 10.64 -0.07
N LEU A 32 24.81 10.54 -0.58
CA LEU A 32 24.04 9.30 -0.64
C LEU A 32 23.09 9.30 -1.83
N VAL A 33 22.89 8.15 -2.44
CA VAL A 33 21.87 7.94 -3.49
C VAL A 33 20.78 7.02 -2.98
N LEU A 34 19.54 7.49 -3.05
CA LEU A 34 18.35 6.71 -2.73
C LEU A 34 17.61 6.35 -4.00
N GLY A 35 17.51 5.06 -4.30
CA GLY A 35 16.65 4.52 -5.34
C GLY A 35 15.33 4.01 -4.76
N VAL A 36 14.21 4.39 -5.36
CA VAL A 36 12.87 3.90 -4.95
C VAL A 36 12.41 2.84 -5.94
N ASP A 37 12.07 1.65 -5.43
CA ASP A 37 11.69 0.47 -6.21
C ASP A 37 12.77 0.10 -7.25
N LEU A 38 12.48 0.32 -8.55
CA LEU A 38 13.39 0.05 -9.65
C LEU A 38 14.40 1.19 -9.92
N ASP A 39 14.25 2.36 -9.30
CA ASP A 39 15.13 3.48 -9.58
C ASP A 39 16.51 3.28 -8.94
N GLY A 40 17.54 3.78 -9.60
CA GLY A 40 18.92 3.59 -9.16
C GLY A 40 19.65 2.38 -9.79
N PHE A 41 18.98 1.49 -10.53
CA PHE A 41 19.59 0.27 -11.07
C PHE A 41 20.80 0.51 -12.01
N LEU A 42 20.88 1.66 -12.67
CA LEU A 42 22.05 2.06 -13.43
C LEU A 42 23.12 2.69 -12.55
N TRP A 43 22.71 3.46 -11.53
CA TRP A 43 23.62 4.08 -10.55
C TRP A 43 24.37 3.04 -9.73
N ALA A 44 23.69 2.04 -9.26
CA ALA A 44 24.26 0.95 -8.47
C ALA A 44 25.49 0.25 -9.11
N ARG A 45 25.76 0.50 -10.40
CA ARG A 45 26.96 0.01 -11.08
C ARG A 45 28.21 0.83 -10.78
N ARG A 46 28.07 2.10 -10.40
CA ARG A 46 29.22 3.03 -10.27
C ARG A 46 29.94 2.94 -8.92
N ARG A 47 29.27 2.51 -7.85
CA ARG A 47 29.80 2.39 -6.48
C ARG A 47 30.58 3.61 -5.96
N ALA A 48 30.34 4.78 -6.55
CA ALA A 48 31.06 6.01 -6.17
C ALA A 48 30.54 6.64 -4.86
N LEU A 49 29.28 6.30 -4.48
CA LEU A 49 28.61 6.80 -3.28
C LEU A 49 27.78 5.68 -2.65
N PRO A 50 27.49 5.74 -1.34
CA PRO A 50 26.55 4.84 -0.69
C PRO A 50 25.19 4.81 -1.42
N PHE A 51 24.68 3.61 -1.66
CA PHE A 51 23.41 3.41 -2.37
C PHE A 51 22.39 2.70 -1.48
N VAL A 52 21.23 3.33 -1.28
CA VAL A 52 20.08 2.78 -0.56
C VAL A 52 19.01 2.41 -1.57
N ALA A 53 18.55 1.16 -1.53
CA ALA A 53 17.38 0.71 -2.27
C ALA A 53 16.16 0.69 -1.33
N SER A 54 15.17 1.54 -1.61
CA SER A 54 13.91 1.61 -0.85
C SER A 54 12.79 0.92 -1.64
N LEU A 55 12.36 -0.25 -1.17
CA LEU A 55 11.32 -1.06 -1.81
C LEU A 55 9.97 -0.76 -1.17
N LYS A 56 9.02 -0.26 -1.96
CA LYS A 56 7.64 0.02 -1.54
C LYS A 56 6.73 -1.22 -1.62
N GLY A 57 7.08 -2.15 -2.46
CA GLY A 57 6.57 -3.50 -2.59
C GLY A 57 7.71 -4.39 -3.06
N ILE A 58 7.56 -5.71 -2.99
CA ILE A 58 8.54 -6.65 -3.54
C ILE A 58 7.93 -7.31 -4.77
N ILE A 59 8.45 -6.98 -5.94
CA ILE A 59 7.90 -7.42 -7.22
C ILE A 59 7.89 -8.95 -7.33
N ALA A 60 8.90 -9.63 -6.79
CA ALA A 60 8.95 -11.09 -6.77
C ALA A 60 7.78 -11.72 -5.98
N ASP A 61 7.28 -11.05 -4.94
CA ASP A 61 6.11 -11.48 -4.18
C ASP A 61 4.81 -11.16 -4.93
N GLU A 62 4.70 -9.97 -5.51
CA GLU A 62 3.55 -9.56 -6.32
C GLU A 62 3.31 -10.51 -7.50
N LEU A 63 4.38 -10.98 -8.15
CA LEU A 63 4.35 -11.95 -9.26
C LEU A 63 3.52 -13.21 -8.97
N ARG A 64 3.43 -13.62 -7.71
CA ARG A 64 2.71 -14.84 -7.32
C ARG A 64 1.21 -14.70 -7.54
N ASN A 65 0.70 -13.47 -7.55
CA ASN A 65 -0.71 -13.15 -7.68
C ASN A 65 -1.10 -12.62 -9.07
N GLU A 66 -0.12 -12.45 -9.97
CA GLU A 66 -0.37 -11.85 -11.30
C GLU A 66 -0.37 -12.92 -12.42
N ARG A 67 -1.02 -12.59 -13.54
CA ARG A 67 -1.19 -13.51 -14.69
C ARG A 67 -0.92 -12.79 -16.01
N GLY A 68 -0.74 -13.59 -17.07
CA GLY A 68 -0.63 -13.09 -18.44
C GLY A 68 0.50 -12.09 -18.64
N ARG A 69 0.25 -11.05 -19.45
CA ARG A 69 1.25 -10.02 -19.83
C ARG A 69 1.78 -9.24 -18.62
N VAL A 70 0.93 -8.98 -17.62
CA VAL A 70 1.34 -8.28 -16.40
C VAL A 70 2.40 -9.09 -15.66
N ARG A 71 2.19 -10.40 -15.48
CA ARG A 71 3.17 -11.29 -14.86
C ARG A 71 4.50 -11.30 -15.63
N ALA A 72 4.47 -11.35 -16.98
CA ALA A 72 5.68 -11.33 -17.80
C ALA A 72 6.48 -10.03 -17.61
N LEU A 73 5.80 -8.88 -17.59
CA LEU A 73 6.42 -7.58 -17.34
C LEU A 73 7.05 -7.52 -15.94
N LEU A 74 6.31 -7.92 -14.92
CA LEU A 74 6.79 -7.93 -13.53
C LEU A 74 7.96 -8.90 -13.36
N ALA A 75 8.02 -10.02 -14.10
CA ALA A 75 9.15 -10.95 -14.06
C ALA A 75 10.46 -10.31 -14.55
N VAL A 76 10.39 -9.44 -15.55
CA VAL A 76 11.55 -8.66 -16.00
C VAL A 76 11.92 -7.61 -14.95
N GLN A 77 10.94 -6.91 -14.41
CA GLN A 77 11.15 -5.89 -13.40
C GLN A 77 11.74 -6.48 -12.10
N ALA A 78 11.29 -7.67 -11.67
CA ALA A 78 11.84 -8.36 -10.51
C ALA A 78 13.34 -8.67 -10.64
N ARG A 79 13.82 -8.96 -11.88
CA ARG A 79 15.26 -9.13 -12.14
C ARG A 79 16.05 -7.83 -11.96
N TRP A 80 15.46 -6.69 -12.31
CA TRP A 80 16.07 -5.38 -12.12
C TRP A 80 16.05 -4.99 -10.65
N GLU A 81 14.94 -5.21 -9.96
CA GLU A 81 14.83 -4.99 -8.53
C GLU A 81 15.86 -5.83 -7.77
N ARG A 82 15.99 -7.12 -8.10
CA ARG A 82 17.03 -7.98 -7.52
C ARG A 82 18.43 -7.38 -7.67
N ARG A 83 18.79 -6.90 -8.87
CA ARG A 83 20.10 -6.28 -9.10
C ARG A 83 20.31 -4.99 -8.32
N ASN A 84 19.26 -4.21 -8.10
CA ASN A 84 19.30 -3.05 -7.23
C ASN A 84 19.64 -3.48 -5.78
N VAL A 85 18.88 -4.43 -5.29
CA VAL A 85 19.00 -4.97 -3.94
C VAL A 85 20.39 -5.60 -3.69
N GLU A 86 20.89 -6.39 -4.64
CA GLU A 86 22.22 -7.03 -4.53
C GLU A 86 23.35 -5.99 -4.37
N ARG A 87 23.19 -4.83 -4.97
CA ARG A 87 24.20 -3.77 -5.03
C ARG A 87 24.04 -2.67 -4.00
N ALA A 88 22.88 -2.58 -3.36
CA ALA A 88 22.61 -1.58 -2.36
C ALA A 88 23.45 -1.85 -1.09
N ASP A 89 23.97 -0.80 -0.47
CA ASP A 89 24.62 -0.87 0.82
C ASP A 89 23.59 -1.06 1.94
N LEU A 90 22.39 -0.51 1.75
CA LEU A 90 21.23 -0.67 2.61
C LEU A 90 19.98 -0.90 1.78
N VAL A 91 19.17 -1.87 2.17
CA VAL A 91 17.85 -2.14 1.61
C VAL A 91 16.79 -1.76 2.62
N MET A 92 15.96 -0.79 2.28
CA MET A 92 14.82 -0.39 3.09
C MET A 92 13.54 -1.01 2.55
N VAL A 93 12.74 -1.56 3.44
CA VAL A 93 11.43 -2.18 3.14
C VAL A 93 10.38 -1.62 4.07
N THR A 94 9.11 -1.75 3.71
CA THR A 94 8.02 -1.06 4.41
C THR A 94 7.46 -1.82 5.61
N SER A 95 7.79 -3.12 5.75
CA SER A 95 7.28 -3.99 6.82
C SER A 95 8.26 -5.12 7.14
N ARG A 96 8.06 -5.79 8.28
CA ARG A 96 8.81 -7.01 8.62
C ARG A 96 8.53 -8.14 7.65
N TYR A 97 7.26 -8.29 7.24
CA TYR A 97 6.90 -9.21 6.16
C TYR A 97 7.73 -8.95 4.89
N SER A 98 7.82 -7.69 4.44
CA SER A 98 8.63 -7.33 3.27
C SER A 98 10.12 -7.62 3.50
N ALA A 99 10.64 -7.50 4.74
CA ALA A 99 12.01 -7.88 5.06
C ALA A 99 12.25 -9.39 4.91
N GLU A 100 11.34 -10.21 5.41
CA GLU A 100 11.39 -11.68 5.25
C GLU A 100 11.31 -12.08 3.77
N VAL A 101 10.44 -11.41 3.00
CA VAL A 101 10.35 -11.64 1.55
C VAL A 101 11.64 -11.24 0.84
N ALA A 102 12.25 -10.08 1.17
CA ALA A 102 13.51 -9.65 0.58
C ALA A 102 14.66 -10.62 0.87
N GLN A 103 14.71 -11.16 2.09
CA GLN A 103 15.67 -12.19 2.44
C GLN A 103 15.46 -13.47 1.63
N ARG A 104 14.22 -13.96 1.56
CA ARG A 104 13.86 -15.21 0.86
C ARG A 104 14.04 -15.10 -0.66
N GLU A 105 13.55 -14.02 -1.28
CA GLU A 105 13.52 -13.90 -2.74
C GLU A 105 14.81 -13.34 -3.32
N TYR A 106 15.50 -12.46 -2.59
CA TYR A 106 16.68 -11.74 -3.09
C TYR A 106 17.96 -12.06 -2.31
N GLY A 107 17.88 -12.86 -1.25
CA GLY A 107 19.04 -13.24 -0.44
C GLY A 107 19.68 -12.06 0.31
N VAL A 108 18.88 -11.04 0.65
CA VAL A 108 19.38 -9.88 1.38
C VAL A 108 19.78 -10.28 2.80
N ARG A 109 21.00 -9.98 3.19
CA ARG A 109 21.46 -10.27 4.55
C ARG A 109 20.78 -9.34 5.57
N PRO A 110 20.40 -9.82 6.76
CA PRO A 110 19.71 -9.03 7.78
C PRO A 110 20.40 -7.70 8.11
N GLU A 111 21.75 -7.69 8.12
CA GLU A 111 22.54 -6.50 8.45
C GLU A 111 22.39 -5.36 7.43
N ARG A 112 21.95 -5.72 6.22
CA ARG A 112 21.68 -4.77 5.13
C ARG A 112 20.19 -4.40 5.02
N LEU A 113 19.35 -4.86 5.94
CA LEU A 113 17.91 -4.58 5.93
C LEU A 113 17.54 -3.56 7.00
N ALA A 114 16.63 -2.65 6.64
CA ALA A 114 15.96 -1.77 7.59
C ALA A 114 14.46 -1.70 7.27
N VAL A 115 13.63 -1.71 8.30
CA VAL A 115 12.18 -1.53 8.15
C VAL A 115 11.83 -0.07 8.37
N VAL A 116 11.42 0.60 7.29
CA VAL A 116 10.98 2.00 7.27
C VAL A 116 9.57 2.05 6.65
N PRO A 117 8.53 2.18 7.47
CA PRO A 117 7.14 2.13 6.99
C PRO A 117 6.79 3.29 6.07
N GLU A 118 5.63 3.19 5.40
CA GLU A 118 5.10 4.29 4.61
C GLU A 118 4.54 5.39 5.53
N PRO A 119 4.82 6.67 5.22
CA PRO A 119 4.23 7.78 5.96
C PRO A 119 2.81 8.08 5.51
N ILE A 120 2.01 8.61 6.45
CA ILE A 120 0.75 9.27 6.14
C ILE A 120 0.82 10.73 6.58
N ASP A 121 0.50 11.64 5.65
CA ASP A 121 0.38 13.08 5.95
C ASP A 121 -0.99 13.37 6.56
N LEU A 122 -1.04 13.32 7.90
CA LEU A 122 -2.29 13.53 8.63
C LEU A 122 -2.79 14.97 8.53
N GLU A 123 -1.90 15.96 8.41
CA GLU A 123 -2.31 17.37 8.29
C GLU A 123 -3.06 17.60 6.97
N VAL A 124 -2.53 17.04 5.89
CA VAL A 124 -3.19 17.08 4.57
C VAL A 124 -4.51 16.34 4.59
N TRP A 125 -4.57 15.14 5.19
CA TRP A 125 -5.82 14.38 5.25
C TRP A 125 -6.86 15.04 6.16
N ASP A 126 -6.47 15.63 7.30
CA ASP A 126 -7.37 16.32 8.21
C ASP A 126 -8.00 17.54 7.54
N ASP A 127 -7.23 18.34 6.78
CA ASP A 127 -7.76 19.44 6.00
C ASP A 127 -8.80 18.95 4.97
N GLN A 128 -8.49 17.85 4.25
CA GLN A 128 -9.42 17.27 3.28
C GLN A 128 -10.69 16.73 3.97
N PHE A 129 -10.56 16.03 5.09
CA PHE A 129 -11.69 15.50 5.86
C PHE A 129 -12.54 16.61 6.47
N TRP A 130 -11.94 17.71 6.87
CA TRP A 130 -12.65 18.87 7.38
C TRP A 130 -13.52 19.54 6.30
N ARG A 131 -13.00 19.69 5.10
CA ARG A 131 -13.67 20.30 3.96
C ARG A 131 -14.70 19.40 3.29
N ALA A 132 -14.57 18.09 3.46
CA ALA A 132 -15.42 17.12 2.78
C ALA A 132 -16.88 17.21 3.24
N PRO A 133 -17.85 17.29 2.31
CA PRO A 133 -19.26 17.35 2.64
C PRO A 133 -19.71 16.06 3.35
N ARG A 134 -20.45 16.24 4.46
CA ARG A 134 -21.07 15.15 5.18
C ARG A 134 -22.45 14.87 4.62
N ARG A 135 -22.71 13.61 4.30
CA ARG A 135 -24.04 13.16 3.89
C ARG A 135 -24.92 13.01 5.15
N PRO A 136 -26.25 13.24 5.04
CA PRO A 136 -27.17 12.87 6.11
C PRO A 136 -26.95 11.41 6.52
N ARG A 137 -27.12 11.10 7.80
CA ARG A 137 -27.05 9.70 8.25
C ARG A 137 -28.14 8.91 7.53
N GLY A 138 -27.75 7.82 6.89
CA GLY A 138 -28.59 6.95 6.11
C GLY A 138 -28.07 5.52 6.16
N ALA A 139 -28.20 4.82 5.06
CA ALA A 139 -27.68 3.48 4.87
C ALA A 139 -26.20 3.34 5.26
N PRO A 140 -25.81 2.22 5.91
CA PRO A 140 -24.40 1.97 6.23
C PRO A 140 -23.58 1.81 4.94
N VAL A 141 -22.42 2.43 4.90
CA VAL A 141 -21.52 2.44 3.74
C VAL A 141 -20.24 1.69 4.06
N VAL A 142 -19.93 0.69 3.25
CA VAL A 142 -18.65 -0.02 3.24
C VAL A 142 -17.78 0.55 2.12
N LEU A 143 -16.64 1.14 2.47
CA LEU A 143 -15.70 1.72 1.52
C LEU A 143 -14.54 0.76 1.25
N CYS A 144 -14.19 0.60 -0.02
CA CYS A 144 -12.97 -0.05 -0.47
C CYS A 144 -12.20 0.88 -1.39
N VAL A 145 -10.91 1.07 -1.13
CA VAL A 145 -10.02 1.90 -1.96
C VAL A 145 -8.83 1.07 -2.39
N ALA A 146 -8.71 0.76 -3.68
CA ALA A 146 -7.61 -0.04 -4.18
C ALA A 146 -7.42 0.08 -5.70
N ARG A 147 -6.19 -0.05 -6.18
CA ARG A 147 -5.94 -0.43 -7.59
C ARG A 147 -6.45 -1.86 -7.82
N MET A 148 -7.29 -2.06 -8.83
CA MET A 148 -7.95 -3.34 -9.09
C MET A 148 -7.01 -4.37 -9.73
N TYR A 149 -6.06 -4.86 -8.92
CA TYR A 149 -5.20 -6.00 -9.24
C TYR A 149 -5.72 -7.29 -8.61
N PRO A 150 -5.40 -8.49 -9.14
CA PRO A 150 -5.85 -9.77 -8.61
C PRO A 150 -5.59 -9.96 -7.11
N ARG A 151 -4.44 -9.45 -6.61
CA ARG A 151 -4.06 -9.54 -5.20
C ARG A 151 -4.96 -8.74 -4.25
N LYS A 152 -5.73 -7.76 -4.74
CA LYS A 152 -6.66 -6.95 -3.93
C LYS A 152 -7.97 -7.66 -3.64
N ARG A 153 -8.28 -8.72 -4.39
CA ARG A 153 -9.42 -9.60 -4.14
C ARG A 153 -10.76 -8.90 -4.01
N ILE A 154 -10.98 -7.82 -4.77
CA ILE A 154 -12.24 -7.05 -4.73
C ILE A 154 -13.46 -7.94 -5.04
N GLN A 155 -13.29 -9.03 -5.84
CA GLN A 155 -14.32 -10.02 -6.05
C GLN A 155 -14.84 -10.68 -4.76
N ASP A 156 -14.02 -10.79 -3.72
CA ASP A 156 -14.45 -11.34 -2.43
C ASP A 156 -15.33 -10.33 -1.69
N LEU A 157 -15.04 -9.03 -1.80
CA LEU A 157 -15.92 -7.98 -1.28
C LEU A 157 -17.25 -7.92 -2.04
N LEU A 158 -17.27 -8.09 -3.38
CA LEU A 158 -18.51 -8.14 -4.15
C LEU A 158 -19.38 -9.32 -3.73
N ARG A 159 -18.79 -10.50 -3.48
CA ARG A 159 -19.55 -11.66 -2.96
C ARG A 159 -20.03 -11.41 -1.52
N ALA A 160 -19.20 -10.81 -0.68
CA ALA A 160 -19.58 -10.41 0.68
C ALA A 160 -20.73 -9.39 0.65
N ALA A 161 -20.75 -8.46 -0.33
CA ALA A 161 -21.84 -7.51 -0.51
C ALA A 161 -23.18 -8.21 -0.83
N GLY A 162 -23.17 -9.27 -1.64
CA GLY A 162 -24.35 -10.09 -1.88
C GLY A 162 -24.91 -10.73 -0.60
N ILE A 163 -24.01 -11.23 0.27
CA ILE A 163 -24.39 -11.79 1.58
C ILE A 163 -24.92 -10.70 2.51
N LEU A 164 -24.24 -9.57 2.58
CA LEU A 164 -24.64 -8.43 3.42
C LEU A 164 -26.01 -7.89 3.04
N ARG A 165 -26.29 -7.74 1.74
CA ARG A 165 -27.58 -7.23 1.24
C ARG A 165 -28.77 -8.07 1.69
N ALA A 166 -28.59 -9.38 1.82
CA ALA A 166 -29.66 -10.27 2.33
C ALA A 166 -29.96 -10.03 3.81
N ARG A 167 -29.01 -9.48 4.59
CA ARG A 167 -29.12 -9.24 6.03
C ARG A 167 -29.36 -7.78 6.39
N ILE A 168 -28.80 -6.87 5.59
CA ILE A 168 -28.88 -5.42 5.73
C ILE A 168 -29.30 -4.86 4.36
N PRO A 169 -30.61 -4.80 4.07
CA PRO A 169 -31.10 -4.52 2.69
C PRO A 169 -30.65 -3.16 2.11
N ASP A 170 -30.40 -2.18 2.95
CA ASP A 170 -29.99 -0.82 2.59
C ASP A 170 -28.47 -0.62 2.59
N VAL A 171 -27.65 -1.66 2.90
CA VAL A 171 -26.20 -1.54 2.87
C VAL A 171 -25.67 -1.11 1.50
N GLN A 172 -24.74 -0.18 1.49
CA GLN A 172 -24.05 0.25 0.29
C GLN A 172 -22.57 -0.12 0.35
N VAL A 173 -22.02 -0.59 -0.75
CA VAL A 173 -20.60 -0.86 -0.93
C VAL A 173 -20.06 0.05 -2.02
N ARG A 174 -19.03 0.83 -1.69
CA ARG A 174 -18.44 1.80 -2.61
C ARG A 174 -16.98 1.44 -2.86
N VAL A 175 -16.64 1.15 -4.13
CA VAL A 175 -15.30 0.70 -4.53
C VAL A 175 -14.64 1.78 -5.37
N VAL A 176 -13.56 2.35 -4.86
CA VAL A 176 -12.76 3.39 -5.49
C VAL A 176 -11.50 2.80 -6.10
N GLY A 177 -11.15 3.25 -7.30
CA GLY A 177 -9.96 2.90 -8.06
C GLY A 177 -10.27 2.13 -9.34
N ARG A 178 -9.26 1.99 -10.18
CA ARG A 178 -9.28 1.22 -11.43
C ARG A 178 -8.11 0.26 -11.50
N GLY A 179 -8.14 -0.66 -12.44
CA GLY A 179 -7.04 -1.57 -12.70
C GLY A 179 -7.40 -2.69 -13.67
N PRO A 180 -6.49 -3.64 -13.89
CA PRO A 180 -6.68 -4.74 -14.85
C PRO A 180 -7.92 -5.61 -14.61
N GLU A 181 -8.35 -5.74 -13.35
CA GLU A 181 -9.53 -6.53 -12.97
C GLU A 181 -10.88 -5.81 -13.21
N TRP A 182 -10.89 -4.53 -13.59
CA TRP A 182 -12.12 -3.76 -13.80
C TRP A 182 -13.16 -4.48 -14.66
N PRO A 183 -12.81 -5.04 -15.85
CA PRO A 183 -13.81 -5.69 -16.71
C PRO A 183 -14.39 -6.96 -16.06
N MET A 184 -13.59 -7.71 -15.33
CA MET A 184 -14.02 -8.91 -14.62
C MET A 184 -14.93 -8.54 -13.43
N LEU A 185 -14.57 -7.51 -12.66
CA LEU A 185 -15.36 -7.04 -11.53
C LEU A 185 -16.72 -6.46 -11.97
N SER A 186 -16.75 -5.73 -13.10
CA SER A 186 -18.01 -5.22 -13.65
C SER A 186 -18.94 -6.35 -14.09
N ARG A 187 -18.42 -7.42 -14.68
CA ARG A 187 -19.22 -8.61 -15.03
C ARG A 187 -19.72 -9.31 -13.77
N LEU A 188 -18.86 -9.57 -12.80
CA LEU A 188 -19.24 -10.20 -11.54
C LEU A 188 -20.30 -9.39 -10.78
N HIS A 189 -20.20 -8.05 -10.81
CA HIS A 189 -21.21 -7.15 -10.25
C HIS A 189 -22.59 -7.41 -10.87
N ALA A 190 -22.66 -7.52 -12.20
CA ALA A 190 -23.90 -7.80 -12.91
C ALA A 190 -24.41 -9.24 -12.65
N GLU A 191 -23.52 -10.24 -12.69
CA GLU A 191 -23.85 -11.65 -12.42
C GLU A 191 -24.43 -11.87 -11.02
N LEU A 192 -23.91 -11.14 -10.02
CA LEU A 192 -24.42 -11.20 -8.65
C LEU A 192 -25.68 -10.35 -8.42
N GLY A 193 -26.15 -9.62 -9.42
CA GLY A 193 -27.34 -8.79 -9.32
C GLY A 193 -27.24 -7.70 -8.27
N LEU A 194 -26.04 -7.12 -8.06
CA LEU A 194 -25.78 -6.20 -6.95
C LEU A 194 -26.47 -4.83 -7.13
N GLY A 195 -26.77 -4.43 -8.38
CA GLY A 195 -27.48 -3.18 -8.66
C GLY A 195 -26.85 -1.97 -7.98
N ASP A 196 -27.70 -1.09 -7.45
CA ASP A 196 -27.25 0.14 -6.79
C ASP A 196 -26.64 -0.08 -5.39
N ALA A 197 -26.73 -1.30 -4.84
CA ALA A 197 -26.13 -1.63 -3.56
C ALA A 197 -24.59 -1.62 -3.62
N VAL A 198 -24.00 -1.76 -4.82
CA VAL A 198 -22.54 -1.70 -5.02
C VAL A 198 -22.22 -0.73 -6.14
N ALA A 199 -21.42 0.29 -5.85
CA ALA A 199 -20.95 1.27 -6.82
C ALA A 199 -19.44 1.10 -7.10
N LEU A 200 -19.08 0.83 -8.36
CA LEU A 200 -17.68 0.89 -8.83
C LEU A 200 -17.41 2.31 -9.32
N LEU A 201 -16.70 3.12 -8.52
CA LEU A 201 -16.58 4.57 -8.72
C LEU A 201 -15.44 4.98 -9.68
N GLY A 202 -14.52 4.07 -9.97
CA GLY A 202 -13.31 4.42 -10.70
C GLY A 202 -12.32 5.26 -9.90
N ASP A 203 -11.41 5.94 -10.59
CA ASP A 203 -10.43 6.80 -9.95
C ASP A 203 -11.11 8.14 -9.55
N LEU A 204 -10.84 8.59 -8.34
CA LEU A 204 -11.36 9.84 -7.77
C LEU A 204 -10.24 10.84 -7.53
N THR A 205 -10.57 12.14 -7.50
CA THR A 205 -9.66 13.16 -6.96
C THR A 205 -9.51 12.98 -5.45
N ARG A 206 -8.50 13.61 -4.86
CA ARG A 206 -8.27 13.50 -3.40
C ARG A 206 -9.45 14.02 -2.60
N GLU A 207 -10.06 15.11 -3.04
CA GLU A 207 -11.22 15.73 -2.42
C GLU A 207 -12.43 14.79 -2.42
N ARG A 208 -12.72 14.16 -3.56
CA ARG A 208 -13.81 13.19 -3.68
C ARG A 208 -13.52 11.91 -2.90
N LEU A 209 -12.25 11.50 -2.84
CA LEU A 209 -11.84 10.36 -2.02
C LEU A 209 -12.02 10.66 -0.53
N ALA A 210 -11.67 11.88 -0.08
CA ALA A 210 -11.91 12.29 1.30
C ALA A 210 -13.41 12.29 1.64
N GLU A 211 -14.28 12.71 0.70
CA GLU A 211 -15.74 12.63 0.86
C GLU A 211 -16.20 11.17 1.06
N GLU A 212 -15.64 10.21 0.32
CA GLU A 212 -15.97 8.80 0.51
C GLU A 212 -15.51 8.29 1.89
N TYR A 213 -14.31 8.63 2.33
CA TYR A 213 -13.81 8.24 3.66
C TYR A 213 -14.69 8.80 4.79
N VAL A 214 -15.04 10.08 4.78
CA VAL A 214 -15.80 10.69 5.89
C VAL A 214 -17.26 10.26 5.95
N ASN A 215 -17.78 9.70 4.87
CA ASN A 215 -19.17 9.21 4.78
C ASN A 215 -19.27 7.68 4.86
N ALA A 216 -18.16 6.98 5.03
CA ALA A 216 -18.15 5.54 5.23
C ALA A 216 -18.45 5.17 6.70
N SER A 217 -18.99 3.97 6.89
CA SER A 217 -19.21 3.35 8.19
C SER A 217 -18.09 2.37 8.54
N VAL A 218 -17.58 1.66 7.51
CA VAL A 218 -16.53 0.63 7.62
C VAL A 218 -15.62 0.74 6.40
N PHE A 219 -14.32 0.63 6.58
CA PHE A 219 -13.38 0.42 5.49
C PHE A 219 -13.10 -1.08 5.34
N CYS A 220 -13.15 -1.60 4.12
CA CYS A 220 -12.86 -3.01 3.86
C CYS A 220 -11.94 -3.20 2.65
N LEU A 221 -10.80 -3.90 2.84
CA LEU A 221 -9.92 -4.31 1.75
C LEU A 221 -9.45 -5.76 1.96
N PRO A 222 -9.98 -6.74 1.18
CA PRO A 222 -9.70 -8.16 1.37
C PRO A 222 -8.44 -8.65 0.63
N SER A 223 -7.40 -7.84 0.58
CA SER A 223 -6.14 -8.18 -0.10
C SER A 223 -5.53 -9.50 0.40
N VAL A 224 -4.92 -10.26 -0.50
CA VAL A 224 -4.12 -11.46 -0.19
C VAL A 224 -2.61 -11.21 -0.28
N GLN A 225 -2.21 -10.00 -0.61
CA GLN A 225 -0.81 -9.56 -0.59
C GLN A 225 -0.77 -8.03 -0.46
N GLU A 226 -0.03 -7.55 0.53
CA GLU A 226 0.29 -6.14 0.79
C GLU A 226 1.73 -6.04 1.29
N GLY A 227 2.50 -5.11 0.74
CA GLY A 227 3.81 -4.75 1.29
C GLY A 227 3.69 -3.89 2.54
N PHE A 228 2.61 -3.09 2.63
CA PHE A 228 2.26 -2.24 3.76
C PHE A 228 0.76 -1.92 3.80
N GLY A 229 0.22 -1.28 2.75
CA GLY A 229 -1.20 -0.93 2.66
C GLY A 229 -1.50 0.45 3.24
N ILE A 230 -0.98 1.52 2.60
CA ILE A 230 -1.20 2.91 3.05
C ILE A 230 -2.68 3.29 3.18
N VAL A 231 -3.57 2.69 2.37
CA VAL A 231 -5.02 2.94 2.43
C VAL A 231 -5.65 2.54 3.77
N PHE A 232 -5.03 1.60 4.52
CA PHE A 232 -5.45 1.31 5.89
C PHE A 232 -5.16 2.49 6.82
N LEU A 233 -4.00 3.15 6.66
CA LEU A 233 -3.70 4.37 7.42
C LEU A 233 -4.62 5.53 7.04
N GLU A 234 -5.01 5.66 5.77
CA GLU A 234 -5.98 6.65 5.31
C GLU A 234 -7.35 6.43 5.96
N ALA A 235 -7.83 5.18 5.99
CA ALA A 235 -9.05 4.81 6.69
C ALA A 235 -8.97 5.09 8.20
N MET A 236 -7.84 4.73 8.83
CA MET A 236 -7.57 5.01 10.23
C MET A 236 -7.50 6.51 10.51
N ALA A 237 -6.91 7.30 9.61
CA ALA A 237 -6.88 8.76 9.69
C ALA A 237 -8.29 9.38 9.65
N ALA A 238 -9.21 8.78 8.88
CA ALA A 238 -10.62 9.16 8.89
C ALA A 238 -11.40 8.66 10.11
N GLY A 239 -10.76 7.88 11.00
CA GLY A 239 -11.40 7.28 12.18
C GLY A 239 -12.31 6.10 11.86
N LEU A 240 -12.15 5.46 10.71
CA LEU A 240 -12.94 4.30 10.31
C LEU A 240 -12.42 3.01 10.94
N PRO A 241 -13.31 2.11 11.40
CA PRO A 241 -12.94 0.74 11.68
C PRO A 241 -12.55 0.03 10.38
N VAL A 242 -11.50 -0.80 10.45
CA VAL A 242 -10.97 -1.51 9.28
C VAL A 242 -11.34 -2.98 9.33
N VAL A 243 -11.80 -3.53 8.20
CA VAL A 243 -11.91 -4.98 7.97
C VAL A 243 -10.92 -5.36 6.89
N ALA A 244 -10.07 -6.35 7.15
CA ALA A 244 -9.05 -6.79 6.21
C ALA A 244 -8.74 -8.29 6.37
N CYS A 245 -7.82 -8.84 5.57
CA CYS A 245 -7.38 -10.22 5.73
C CYS A 245 -6.10 -10.32 6.58
N ARG A 246 -6.01 -11.40 7.38
CA ARG A 246 -4.83 -11.74 8.19
C ARG A 246 -3.74 -12.34 7.31
N ILE A 247 -3.05 -11.52 6.52
CA ILE A 247 -2.03 -11.98 5.59
C ILE A 247 -0.99 -10.90 5.32
N ALA A 248 0.21 -11.34 4.95
CA ALA A 248 1.32 -10.48 4.56
C ALA A 248 1.59 -9.38 5.62
N ALA A 249 1.80 -8.13 5.19
CA ALA A 249 2.04 -7.02 6.10
C ALA A 249 0.78 -6.47 6.79
N VAL A 250 -0.42 -6.94 6.44
CA VAL A 250 -1.68 -6.39 6.99
C VAL A 250 -1.72 -6.41 8.51
N PRO A 251 -1.35 -7.51 9.23
CA PRO A 251 -1.34 -7.54 10.70
C PRO A 251 -0.34 -6.58 11.35
N GLU A 252 0.64 -6.08 10.59
CA GLU A 252 1.59 -5.08 11.10
C GLU A 252 0.98 -3.66 11.08
N VAL A 253 -0.03 -3.42 10.24
CA VAL A 253 -0.71 -2.12 10.13
C VAL A 253 -2.04 -2.16 10.88
N VAL A 254 -2.87 -3.17 10.62
CA VAL A 254 -4.19 -3.37 11.24
C VAL A 254 -4.05 -4.38 12.38
N LEU A 255 -4.17 -3.91 13.62
CA LEU A 255 -4.12 -4.76 14.81
C LEU A 255 -5.52 -5.34 15.07
N ASP A 256 -5.63 -6.67 14.97
CA ASP A 256 -6.90 -7.38 15.14
C ASP A 256 -7.51 -7.16 16.51
N GLY A 257 -8.81 -6.81 16.56
CA GLY A 257 -9.53 -6.47 17.78
C GLY A 257 -9.16 -5.13 18.41
N VAL A 258 -8.16 -4.40 17.85
CA VAL A 258 -7.69 -3.12 18.41
C VAL A 258 -7.94 -1.96 17.43
N THR A 259 -7.48 -2.06 16.18
CA THR A 259 -7.65 -1.01 15.17
C THR A 259 -8.53 -1.44 14.00
N GLY A 260 -8.95 -2.69 13.99
CA GLY A 260 -9.80 -3.31 12.99
C GLY A 260 -10.06 -4.77 13.31
N LEU A 261 -10.70 -5.47 12.40
CA LEU A 261 -10.98 -6.89 12.48
C LEU A 261 -10.37 -7.60 11.27
N LEU A 262 -9.75 -8.76 11.51
CA LEU A 262 -9.08 -9.53 10.47
C LEU A 262 -9.77 -10.87 10.25
N SER A 263 -10.13 -11.17 9.01
CA SER A 263 -10.60 -12.50 8.56
C SER A 263 -9.47 -13.31 7.93
N ASP A 264 -9.71 -14.59 7.71
CA ASP A 264 -8.89 -15.37 6.82
C ASP A 264 -9.10 -14.90 5.36
N PRO A 265 -8.07 -15.00 4.51
CA PRO A 265 -8.17 -14.60 3.12
C PRO A 265 -9.07 -15.54 2.31
N ARG A 266 -9.76 -14.98 1.30
CA ARG A 266 -10.64 -15.71 0.38
C ARG A 266 -11.89 -16.29 1.03
N ASP A 267 -12.34 -15.69 2.12
CA ASP A 267 -13.60 -16.04 2.79
C ASP A 267 -14.58 -14.85 2.77
N PRO A 268 -15.41 -14.72 1.72
CA PRO A 268 -16.44 -13.69 1.65
C PRO A 268 -17.47 -13.76 2.77
N GLY A 269 -17.75 -14.96 3.31
CA GLY A 269 -18.67 -15.16 4.41
C GLY A 269 -18.16 -14.57 5.71
N ALA A 270 -16.92 -14.87 6.08
CA ALA A 270 -16.25 -14.28 7.24
C ALA A 270 -16.14 -12.76 7.08
N LEU A 271 -15.77 -12.28 5.89
CA LEU A 271 -15.68 -10.84 5.59
C LEU A 271 -17.02 -10.14 5.83
N ALA A 272 -18.11 -10.70 5.30
CA ALA A 272 -19.48 -10.19 5.52
C ALA A 272 -19.85 -10.17 7.01
N GLY A 273 -19.55 -11.25 7.74
CA GLY A 273 -19.82 -11.33 9.19
C GLY A 273 -19.09 -10.27 10.01
N LEU A 274 -17.82 -9.97 9.68
CA LEU A 274 -17.07 -8.90 10.36
C LEU A 274 -17.63 -7.51 10.06
N ILE A 275 -18.01 -7.25 8.79
CA ILE A 275 -18.65 -5.99 8.40
C ILE A 275 -19.99 -5.82 9.09
N GLU A 276 -20.84 -6.87 9.08
CA GLU A 276 -22.15 -6.88 9.78
C GLU A 276 -21.99 -6.58 11.27
N ARG A 277 -21.01 -7.21 11.94
CA ARG A 277 -20.72 -6.97 13.37
C ARG A 277 -20.40 -5.49 13.64
N LEU A 278 -19.61 -4.85 12.79
CA LEU A 278 -19.25 -3.43 12.95
C LEU A 278 -20.44 -2.49 12.67
N ILE A 279 -21.33 -2.86 11.76
CA ILE A 279 -22.56 -2.10 11.46
C ILE A 279 -23.55 -2.24 12.62
N ALA A 280 -23.68 -3.44 13.18
CA ALA A 280 -24.61 -3.74 14.29
C ALA A 280 -24.12 -3.20 15.63
N ASP A 281 -22.80 -3.01 15.82
CA ASP A 281 -22.21 -2.47 17.06
C ASP A 281 -21.46 -1.17 16.81
N PRO A 282 -22.14 -0.01 16.82
CA PRO A 282 -21.51 1.30 16.64
C PRO A 282 -20.52 1.66 17.75
N ALA A 283 -20.62 1.07 18.94
CA ALA A 283 -19.69 1.33 20.04
C ALA A 283 -18.34 0.67 19.75
N LEU A 284 -18.36 -0.61 19.33
CA LEU A 284 -17.18 -1.34 18.87
C LEU A 284 -16.54 -0.61 17.68
N ALA A 285 -17.33 -0.27 16.65
CA ALA A 285 -16.85 0.41 15.46
C ALA A 285 -16.12 1.72 15.80
N ARG A 286 -16.72 2.57 16.64
CA ARG A 286 -16.08 3.80 17.11
C ARG A 286 -14.85 3.55 17.98
N GLY A 287 -14.84 2.49 18.77
CA GLY A 287 -13.68 2.08 19.57
C GLY A 287 -12.48 1.77 18.67
N LEU A 288 -12.66 0.87 17.72
CA LEU A 288 -11.63 0.48 16.74
C LEU A 288 -11.17 1.69 15.89
N GLY A 289 -12.10 2.54 15.46
CA GLY A 289 -11.77 3.75 14.70
C GLY A 289 -10.89 4.73 15.47
N ARG A 290 -11.19 4.97 16.77
CA ARG A 290 -10.34 5.83 17.63
C ARG A 290 -8.94 5.26 17.81
N GLU A 291 -8.82 3.96 18.08
CA GLU A 291 -7.51 3.31 18.19
C GLU A 291 -6.76 3.32 16.87
N GLY A 292 -7.47 3.12 15.73
CA GLY A 292 -6.90 3.28 14.40
C GLY A 292 -6.33 4.69 14.18
N ARG A 293 -7.10 5.73 14.52
CA ARG A 293 -6.62 7.11 14.42
C ARG A 293 -5.38 7.37 15.28
N ARG A 294 -5.35 6.86 16.52
CA ARG A 294 -4.18 6.96 17.40
C ARG A 294 -2.97 6.25 16.79
N ARG A 295 -3.16 5.08 16.21
CA ARG A 295 -2.10 4.31 15.56
C ARG A 295 -1.51 5.07 14.37
N ALA A 296 -2.33 5.73 13.54
CA ALA A 296 -1.88 6.51 12.39
C ALA A 296 -0.90 7.63 12.78
N LEU A 297 -0.96 8.19 13.99
CA LEU A 297 -0.02 9.18 14.51
C LEU A 297 1.43 8.65 14.56
N GLY A 298 1.63 7.33 14.70
CA GLY A 298 2.97 6.72 14.67
C GLY A 298 3.60 6.61 13.28
N PHE A 299 2.86 6.99 12.22
CA PHE A 299 3.28 6.92 10.82
C PHE A 299 3.33 8.29 10.14
N THR A 300 3.41 9.38 10.90
CA THR A 300 3.56 10.72 10.31
C THR A 300 4.89 10.83 9.56
N PRO A 301 5.01 11.77 8.59
CA PRO A 301 6.24 12.00 7.84
C PRO A 301 7.45 12.22 8.76
N ARG A 302 7.26 12.91 9.89
CA ARG A 302 8.33 13.13 10.88
C ARG A 302 8.83 11.82 11.49
N HIS A 303 7.93 10.98 12.02
CA HIS A 303 8.31 9.70 12.64
C HIS A 303 8.97 8.74 11.65
N VAL A 304 8.50 8.74 10.40
CA VAL A 304 9.09 7.89 9.36
C VAL A 304 10.45 8.43 8.92
N ALA A 305 10.61 9.75 8.80
CA ALA A 305 11.89 10.38 8.48
C ALA A 305 12.94 10.12 9.57
N GLU A 306 12.58 10.18 10.85
CA GLU A 306 13.46 9.82 11.96
C GLU A 306 13.97 8.38 11.85
N ARG A 307 13.08 7.42 11.54
CA ARG A 307 13.46 6.01 11.29
C ARG A 307 14.36 5.86 10.07
N PHE A 308 14.05 6.58 9.00
CA PHE A 308 14.88 6.59 7.80
C PHE A 308 16.30 7.07 8.09
N LEU A 309 16.44 8.23 8.73
CA LEU A 309 17.75 8.80 9.08
C LEU A 309 18.55 7.90 10.02
N HIS A 310 17.87 7.32 11.03
CA HIS A 310 18.52 6.35 11.92
C HIS A 310 19.06 5.14 11.15
N ALA A 311 18.27 4.59 10.22
CA ALA A 311 18.69 3.45 9.41
C ALA A 311 19.90 3.79 8.51
N VAL A 312 19.91 4.98 7.90
CA VAL A 312 21.03 5.46 7.07
C VAL A 312 22.29 5.63 7.91
N HIS A 313 22.24 6.37 9.04
CA HIS A 313 23.39 6.59 9.91
C HIS A 313 23.95 5.27 10.43
N SER A 314 23.11 4.37 10.95
CA SER A 314 23.56 3.05 11.42
C SER A 314 24.21 2.21 10.31
N SER A 315 23.82 2.39 9.06
CA SER A 315 24.45 1.72 7.92
C SER A 315 25.80 2.33 7.58
N GLN A 316 25.92 3.66 7.59
CA GLN A 316 27.19 4.37 7.32
C GLN A 316 28.25 4.06 8.37
N ASP A 317 27.87 4.02 9.66
CA ASP A 317 28.79 3.66 10.76
C ASP A 317 29.37 2.25 10.56
N ARG A 318 28.54 1.27 10.15
CA ARG A 318 29.01 -0.09 9.86
C ARG A 318 29.99 -0.13 8.68
N LEU A 319 29.71 0.61 7.60
CA LEU A 319 30.59 0.69 6.44
C LEU A 319 31.93 1.35 6.79
N GLY A 320 31.90 2.42 7.60
CA GLY A 320 33.09 3.08 8.08
C GLY A 320 33.99 2.21 8.99
N GLN A 321 33.39 1.36 9.81
CA GLN A 321 34.11 0.39 10.65
C GLN A 321 34.74 -0.73 9.80
N GLN A 322 34.03 -1.25 8.80
CA GLN A 322 34.57 -2.26 7.88
C GLN A 322 35.76 -1.74 7.05
N ALA A 323 35.71 -0.48 6.64
CA ALA A 323 36.81 0.16 5.91
C ALA A 323 38.08 0.43 6.75
N ARG A 324 37.97 0.48 8.09
CA ARG A 324 39.09 0.70 9.01
C ARG A 324 39.68 -0.60 9.58
N GLY A 325 38.98 -1.70 9.44
CA GLY A 325 39.37 -3.02 10.00
C GLY A 325 39.86 -4.04 8.97
N GLY A 326 39.93 -3.67 7.69
CA GLY A 326 40.50 -4.45 6.57
C GLY A 326 41.69 -3.71 5.94
#